data_5b00c61cfeb9ffe060197f795ef0a68c
#
_entry.id   5b00c61cfeb9ffe060197f795ef0a68c
#
_cell.length_a   1.000
_cell.length_b   1.000
_cell.length_c   1.000
_cell.angle_alpha   90.00
_cell.angle_beta   90.00
_cell.angle_gamma   90.00
#
_symmetry.space_group_name_H-M   'P 1'
#
loop_
_entity.id
_entity.type
_entity.pdbx_description
1 polymer ?
#
loop_
_entity_poly.entity_id
_entity_poly.type
_entity_poly.pdbx_seq_one_letter_code
_entity_poly.pdbx_strand_id
1 'polypeptide(L)'
;MTAGRILTGLAALALIAGGAYAMTDGPSEPAASPWTPKSKVTLTHPEWSQNAVLYQINTRQFTPEGTFKAAQAQLPRLKALGIDILWLMPIHPIGKENRKGTLGSPYSVQDYYAVNPEFGTEADFKAFVDAAHQQGFKVILDLVANHTAWDNALAKQHPDWYEKTWDGKNRPTPWWDWSDIIDLDWSKPGVREHVGGAMEKWVRDFGVDGYRADVAGYVPLDFWETMRARLDAIRPVFMLGEVQQTAHHFAAFDASYAWDWHNAAKRVAKGEANPTAFYGYYAENESLWPREAMRMTYIENHDSNAWEGTLRENYGANLDAMTVLSFTGEGLPLVHNGMEACNMKRLEFFEKDPIDWKQGENCSYGTLLEDLIAFRKANPALANGQWGARMVKVETDKPEQLFAWVRQQDGNKVVGLFNFAGAPVTAKLADGLAAGRYKEFRSGADVVVKAGDSVTVPANGYRLLSTMGAQSAPPIMAQD
;
A
#
# COMPACT_ATOMS: atom_id res chain seq x y z
N MET A 1 8.54 -26.85 72.97
CA MET A 1 7.71 -26.15 73.94
C MET A 1 6.92 -25.10 73.20
N THR A 2 5.63 -25.33 73.17
CA THR A 2 4.45 -24.49 73.24
C THR A 2 4.36 -23.37 72.21
N ALA A 3 3.55 -23.46 71.16
CA ALA A 3 2.09 -23.36 71.11
C ALA A 3 1.56 -21.92 71.35
N GLY A 4 0.80 -21.43 70.37
CA GLY A 4 -0.01 -20.24 70.49
C GLY A 4 -0.79 -19.89 69.25
N ARG A 5 -1.94 -20.55 69.05
CA ARG A 5 -3.01 -20.14 68.13
C ARG A 5 -3.76 -18.95 68.75
N ILE A 6 -4.21 -17.99 67.94
CA ILE A 6 -5.51 -17.33 68.17
C ILE A 6 -6.12 -16.94 66.79
N LEU A 7 -7.33 -17.47 66.58
CA LEU A 7 -8.36 -17.03 65.63
C LEU A 7 -9.10 -15.80 66.20
N THR A 8 -9.62 -14.94 65.30
CA THR A 8 -10.96 -14.26 65.30
C THR A 8 -10.84 -13.07 64.38
N GLY A 9 -11.77 -12.64 63.58
CA GLY A 9 -13.14 -13.00 63.36
C GLY A 9 -13.66 -12.14 62.20
N LEU A 10 -14.65 -12.65 61.46
CA LEU A 10 -15.37 -11.96 60.38
C LEU A 10 -16.10 -10.70 60.90
N ALA A 11 -16.08 -9.64 60.07
CA ALA A 11 -17.16 -8.67 60.00
C ALA A 11 -17.45 -8.29 58.55
N ALA A 12 -18.60 -8.76 58.04
CA ALA A 12 -19.14 -8.35 56.79
C ALA A 12 -19.82 -7.00 56.96
N LEU A 13 -19.46 -6.02 56.16
CA LEU A 13 -20.24 -4.79 55.94
C LEU A 13 -20.57 -4.72 54.44
N ALA A 14 -21.82 -4.97 54.09
CA ALA A 14 -22.41 -4.66 52.80
C ALA A 14 -22.66 -3.14 52.74
N LEU A 15 -21.99 -2.48 51.83
CA LEU A 15 -22.31 -1.11 51.40
C LEU A 15 -22.76 -1.20 49.94
N ILE A 16 -24.08 -1.00 49.74
CA ILE A 16 -24.68 -0.72 48.44
C ILE A 16 -24.30 0.71 48.11
N ALA A 17 -23.45 0.90 47.07
CA ALA A 17 -23.19 2.20 46.48
C ALA A 17 -23.46 2.05 44.95
N GLY A 18 -24.27 2.98 44.46
CA GLY A 18 -24.77 3.01 43.10
C GLY A 18 -23.67 2.95 42.04
N GLY A 19 -23.84 2.06 41.10
CA GLY A 19 -22.92 1.86 40.01
C GLY A 19 -22.96 3.00 39.00
N ALA A 20 -21.96 3.87 39.05
CA ALA A 20 -21.51 4.51 37.82
C ALA A 20 -20.81 3.42 36.98
N TYR A 21 -21.42 3.04 35.88
CA TYR A 21 -20.71 2.25 34.87
C TYR A 21 -19.56 3.10 34.34
N ALA A 22 -18.40 2.97 34.92
CA ALA A 22 -17.16 3.37 34.27
C ALA A 22 -17.06 2.53 32.99
N MET A 23 -17.05 3.20 31.85
CA MET A 23 -16.62 2.58 30.61
C MET A 23 -15.19 2.08 30.87
N THR A 24 -15.03 0.78 31.06
CA THR A 24 -13.70 0.17 31.06
C THR A 24 -13.16 0.35 29.66
N ASP A 25 -12.04 1.05 29.58
CA ASP A 25 -11.20 1.05 28.39
C ASP A 25 -11.15 -0.39 27.86
N GLY A 26 -11.42 -0.52 26.54
CA GLY A 26 -11.28 -1.82 25.88
C GLY A 26 -9.90 -2.38 26.17
N PRO A 27 -9.70 -3.69 26.04
CA PRO A 27 -8.44 -4.31 26.40
C PRO A 27 -7.30 -3.53 25.78
N SER A 28 -6.45 -2.94 26.63
CA SER A 28 -5.16 -2.39 26.23
C SER A 28 -4.44 -3.46 25.40
N GLU A 29 -3.72 -3.05 24.37
CA GLU A 29 -2.83 -3.97 23.63
C GLU A 29 -2.15 -4.91 24.64
N PRO A 30 -2.26 -6.25 24.47
CA PRO A 30 -1.67 -7.16 25.42
C PRO A 30 -0.19 -6.83 25.56
N ALA A 31 0.28 -6.68 26.80
CA ALA A 31 1.69 -6.42 27.07
C ALA A 31 2.53 -7.41 26.25
N ALA A 32 3.52 -6.92 25.54
CA ALA A 32 4.38 -7.74 24.69
C ALA A 32 4.83 -8.97 25.48
N SER A 33 4.54 -10.16 24.96
CA SER A 33 5.00 -11.41 25.57
C SER A 33 6.51 -11.34 25.77
N PRO A 34 7.07 -11.78 26.91
CA PRO A 34 8.52 -11.87 27.08
C PRO A 34 9.20 -12.75 26.01
N TRP A 35 8.41 -13.51 25.27
CA TRP A 35 8.85 -14.35 24.16
C TRP A 35 8.69 -13.69 22.80
N THR A 36 8.08 -12.48 22.72
CA THR A 36 8.03 -11.72 21.47
C THR A 36 9.45 -11.29 21.09
N PRO A 37 9.95 -11.66 19.91
CA PRO A 37 11.27 -11.20 19.48
C PRO A 37 11.34 -9.68 19.53
N LYS A 38 12.44 -9.13 20.05
CA LYS A 38 12.68 -7.67 19.97
C LYS A 38 12.70 -7.26 18.51
N SER A 39 12.07 -6.13 18.19
CA SER A 39 12.15 -5.56 16.85
C SER A 39 13.61 -5.35 16.45
N LYS A 40 13.94 -5.72 15.21
CA LYS A 40 15.25 -5.46 14.59
C LYS A 40 15.23 -4.21 13.70
N VAL A 41 14.09 -3.54 13.63
CA VAL A 41 13.95 -2.34 12.79
C VAL A 41 14.76 -1.21 13.40
N THR A 42 15.66 -0.64 12.61
CA THR A 42 16.53 0.48 12.99
C THR A 42 16.22 1.75 12.23
N LEU A 43 15.45 1.66 11.14
CA LEU A 43 15.04 2.84 10.39
C LEU A 43 13.88 3.59 11.09
N THR A 44 13.81 4.89 10.83
CA THR A 44 12.69 5.74 11.26
C THR A 44 11.82 6.04 10.04
N HIS A 45 10.55 5.65 10.09
CA HIS A 45 9.60 5.99 9.03
C HIS A 45 9.31 7.49 9.02
N PRO A 46 9.24 8.15 7.86
CA PRO A 46 8.81 9.53 7.78
C PRO A 46 7.38 9.70 8.35
N GLU A 47 7.20 10.62 9.31
CA GLU A 47 5.89 10.82 9.96
C GLU A 47 4.74 11.10 8.98
N TRP A 48 5.04 11.77 7.87
CA TRP A 48 4.05 12.05 6.82
C TRP A 48 3.50 10.77 6.14
N SER A 49 4.15 9.61 6.31
CA SER A 49 3.65 8.33 5.79
C SER A 49 2.57 7.69 6.69
N GLN A 50 2.31 8.23 7.88
CA GLN A 50 1.39 7.68 8.87
C GLN A 50 -0.01 7.40 8.33
N ASN A 51 -0.60 8.34 7.60
CA ASN A 51 -1.94 8.22 7.00
C ASN A 51 -1.92 8.28 5.48
N ALA A 52 -0.74 8.04 4.89
CA ALA A 52 -0.57 8.21 3.46
C ALA A 52 -1.33 7.16 2.65
N VAL A 53 -1.86 7.62 1.52
CA VAL A 53 -2.39 6.81 0.43
C VAL A 53 -1.50 7.02 -0.78
N LEU A 54 -1.04 5.91 -1.36
CA LEU A 54 -0.22 5.92 -2.59
C LEU A 54 -1.11 6.11 -3.83
N TYR A 55 -0.59 6.87 -4.79
CA TYR A 55 -1.15 6.95 -6.13
C TYR A 55 -0.07 6.72 -7.17
N GLN A 56 -0.20 5.65 -7.94
CA GLN A 56 0.75 5.32 -9.00
C GLN A 56 0.42 6.05 -10.29
N ILE A 57 1.41 6.71 -10.89
CA ILE A 57 1.28 7.45 -12.14
C ILE A 57 2.19 6.82 -13.22
N ASN A 58 1.59 6.29 -14.27
CA ASN A 58 2.29 6.07 -15.52
C ASN A 58 2.22 7.35 -16.35
N THR A 59 3.29 8.13 -16.38
CA THR A 59 3.31 9.44 -17.05
C THR A 59 2.85 9.38 -18.50
N ARG A 60 3.23 8.34 -19.23
CA ARG A 60 2.83 8.11 -20.64
C ARG A 60 1.31 7.97 -20.82
N GLN A 61 0.64 7.32 -19.86
CA GLN A 61 -0.78 6.96 -19.95
C GLN A 61 -1.70 7.93 -19.22
N PHE A 62 -1.14 8.74 -18.29
CA PHE A 62 -1.91 9.52 -17.33
C PHE A 62 -2.73 10.62 -17.99
N THR A 63 -2.20 11.22 -19.06
CA THR A 63 -2.92 12.25 -19.83
C THR A 63 -2.76 11.98 -21.33
N PRO A 64 -3.61 12.57 -22.19
CA PRO A 64 -3.43 12.47 -23.63
C PRO A 64 -2.06 12.96 -24.10
N GLU A 65 -1.49 13.99 -23.47
CA GLU A 65 -0.16 14.51 -23.77
C GLU A 65 0.95 13.57 -23.30
N GLY A 66 0.74 12.88 -22.15
CA GLY A 66 1.72 11.99 -21.53
C GLY A 66 2.97 12.71 -21.03
N THR A 67 2.82 13.93 -20.47
CA THR A 67 3.94 14.79 -20.06
C THR A 67 3.85 15.20 -18.59
N PHE A 68 4.97 15.58 -17.97
CA PHE A 68 4.98 16.12 -16.60
C PHE A 68 4.12 17.37 -16.46
N LYS A 69 4.15 18.25 -17.46
CA LYS A 69 3.33 19.47 -17.47
C LYS A 69 1.83 19.16 -17.45
N ALA A 70 1.40 18.18 -18.23
CA ALA A 70 0.01 17.75 -18.24
C ALA A 70 -0.38 17.01 -16.94
N ALA A 71 0.52 16.18 -16.41
CA ALA A 71 0.34 15.53 -15.11
C ALA A 71 0.26 16.55 -13.97
N GLN A 72 1.05 17.63 -14.01
CA GLN A 72 1.01 18.72 -13.03
C GLN A 72 -0.38 19.38 -12.98
N ALA A 73 -1.05 19.53 -14.10
CA ALA A 73 -2.40 20.09 -14.14
C ALA A 73 -3.45 19.21 -13.44
N GLN A 74 -3.15 17.93 -13.19
CA GLN A 74 -4.04 17.01 -12.47
C GLN A 74 -3.83 17.01 -10.95
N LEU A 75 -2.81 17.68 -10.43
CA LEU A 75 -2.51 17.69 -8.99
C LEU A 75 -3.69 18.16 -8.12
N PRO A 76 -4.44 19.25 -8.48
CA PRO A 76 -5.60 19.66 -7.70
C PRO A 76 -6.67 18.56 -7.57
N ARG A 77 -6.92 17.80 -8.64
CA ARG A 77 -7.87 16.67 -8.64
C ARG A 77 -7.39 15.56 -7.71
N LEU A 78 -6.10 15.18 -7.77
CA LEU A 78 -5.53 14.19 -6.87
C LEU A 78 -5.53 14.64 -5.41
N LYS A 79 -5.35 15.95 -5.17
CA LYS A 79 -5.48 16.50 -3.82
C LYS A 79 -6.91 16.42 -3.29
N ALA A 80 -7.89 16.72 -4.12
CA ALA A 80 -9.31 16.57 -3.79
C ALA A 80 -9.67 15.09 -3.49
N LEU A 81 -9.12 14.14 -4.26
CA LEU A 81 -9.24 12.70 -3.99
C LEU A 81 -8.64 12.30 -2.64
N GLY A 82 -7.72 13.09 -2.08
CA GLY A 82 -7.11 12.84 -0.79
C GLY A 82 -5.79 12.04 -0.85
N ILE A 83 -5.12 12.01 -1.99
CA ILE A 83 -3.82 11.36 -2.18
C ILE A 83 -2.71 12.10 -1.43
N ASP A 84 -1.70 11.36 -0.98
CA ASP A 84 -0.55 11.91 -0.25
C ASP A 84 0.78 11.65 -0.94
N ILE A 85 0.99 10.45 -1.51
CA ILE A 85 2.24 10.07 -2.16
C ILE A 85 1.98 9.79 -3.64
N LEU A 86 2.69 10.49 -4.51
CA LEU A 86 2.70 10.25 -5.95
C LEU A 86 3.90 9.35 -6.29
N TRP A 87 3.63 8.13 -6.70
CA TRP A 87 4.63 7.22 -7.24
C TRP A 87 4.65 7.33 -8.75
N LEU A 88 5.68 7.95 -9.31
CA LEU A 88 5.91 8.02 -10.75
C LEU A 88 6.62 6.75 -11.22
N MET A 89 6.06 6.03 -12.20
CA MET A 89 6.76 4.98 -12.92
C MET A 89 8.06 5.54 -13.55
N PRO A 90 9.00 4.68 -14.01
CA PRO A 90 10.32 5.16 -14.43
C PRO A 90 10.25 6.34 -15.40
N ILE A 91 10.99 7.39 -15.07
CA ILE A 91 10.98 8.66 -15.82
C ILE A 91 12.15 8.79 -16.80
N HIS A 92 12.99 7.77 -16.89
CA HIS A 92 14.25 7.79 -17.63
C HIS A 92 14.06 7.50 -19.13
N PRO A 93 15.03 7.90 -19.98
CA PRO A 93 15.05 7.49 -21.39
C PRO A 93 15.00 5.97 -21.53
N ILE A 94 14.25 5.51 -22.51
CA ILE A 94 14.00 4.09 -22.76
C ILE A 94 14.93 3.59 -23.86
N GLY A 95 15.54 2.42 -23.66
CA GLY A 95 16.40 1.76 -24.64
C GLY A 95 15.73 1.54 -25.98
N LYS A 96 16.54 1.49 -27.05
CA LYS A 96 16.10 1.25 -28.43
C LYS A 96 16.50 -0.12 -28.95
N GLU A 97 17.65 -0.63 -28.45
CA GLU A 97 18.13 -1.95 -28.83
C GLU A 97 17.27 -3.02 -28.15
N ASN A 98 16.81 -4.00 -28.93
CA ASN A 98 15.91 -5.07 -28.49
C ASN A 98 14.58 -4.60 -27.87
N ARG A 99 14.15 -3.37 -28.20
CA ARG A 99 12.94 -2.75 -27.68
C ARG A 99 11.70 -3.59 -27.98
N LYS A 100 10.84 -3.77 -26.97
CA LYS A 100 9.51 -4.34 -27.12
C LYS A 100 8.50 -3.25 -27.50
N GLY A 101 7.59 -3.53 -28.43
CA GLY A 101 6.62 -2.54 -28.93
C GLY A 101 7.28 -1.35 -29.64
N THR A 102 6.54 -0.29 -29.85
CA THR A 102 7.05 0.89 -30.56
C THR A 102 7.73 1.89 -29.63
N LEU A 103 7.23 2.06 -28.41
CA LEU A 103 7.76 3.01 -27.42
C LEU A 103 8.62 2.36 -26.32
N GLY A 104 8.54 1.05 -26.17
CA GLY A 104 9.34 0.27 -25.25
C GLY A 104 8.85 0.29 -23.80
N SER A 105 9.46 -0.59 -23.01
CA SER A 105 9.23 -0.67 -21.57
C SER A 105 9.87 0.52 -20.85
N PRO A 106 9.17 1.20 -19.93
CA PRO A 106 9.77 2.21 -19.07
C PRO A 106 10.85 1.61 -18.15
N TYR A 107 10.85 0.29 -17.98
CA TYR A 107 11.84 -0.43 -17.18
C TYR A 107 13.12 -0.77 -17.97
N SER A 108 13.17 -0.52 -19.28
CA SER A 108 14.39 -0.64 -20.07
C SER A 108 15.17 0.69 -20.04
N VAL A 109 15.85 0.97 -18.93
CA VAL A 109 16.47 2.27 -18.63
C VAL A 109 17.76 2.47 -19.44
N GLN A 110 17.76 3.52 -20.28
CA GLN A 110 18.94 3.90 -21.09
C GLN A 110 19.93 4.82 -20.33
N ASP A 111 19.42 5.67 -19.42
CA ASP A 111 20.25 6.60 -18.65
C ASP A 111 19.54 6.95 -17.32
N TYR A 112 20.16 6.64 -16.18
CA TYR A 112 19.65 6.94 -14.85
C TYR A 112 19.67 8.43 -14.47
N TYR A 113 20.48 9.22 -15.19
CA TYR A 113 20.71 10.63 -14.88
C TYR A 113 19.91 11.60 -15.74
N ALA A 114 19.13 11.09 -16.69
CA ALA A 114 18.33 11.88 -17.62
C ALA A 114 16.84 11.61 -17.49
N VAL A 115 16.04 12.56 -17.93
CA VAL A 115 14.58 12.43 -18.08
C VAL A 115 14.25 12.00 -19.50
N ASN A 116 13.25 11.13 -19.65
CA ASN A 116 12.72 10.73 -20.95
C ASN A 116 12.16 11.97 -21.69
N PRO A 117 12.67 12.29 -22.87
CA PRO A 117 12.21 13.46 -23.63
C PRO A 117 10.73 13.39 -24.06
N GLU A 118 10.11 12.20 -24.05
CA GLU A 118 8.67 12.05 -24.26
C GLU A 118 7.85 12.71 -23.15
N PHE A 119 8.39 12.76 -21.92
CA PHE A 119 7.69 13.29 -20.75
C PHE A 119 7.98 14.78 -20.53
N GLY A 120 9.03 15.33 -21.14
CA GLY A 120 9.47 16.70 -21.00
C GLY A 120 10.96 16.81 -20.69
N THR A 121 11.35 17.92 -20.06
CA THR A 121 12.72 18.22 -19.65
C THR A 121 12.92 17.99 -18.15
N GLU A 122 14.20 18.03 -17.69
CA GLU A 122 14.50 18.06 -16.24
C GLU A 122 13.84 19.26 -15.54
N ALA A 123 13.74 20.42 -16.23
CA ALA A 123 13.04 21.59 -15.70
C ALA A 123 11.53 21.36 -15.54
N ASP A 124 10.88 20.65 -16.49
CA ASP A 124 9.47 20.31 -16.39
C ASP A 124 9.24 19.31 -15.24
N PHE A 125 10.14 18.34 -15.06
CA PHE A 125 10.09 17.42 -13.94
C PHE A 125 10.26 18.15 -12.59
N LYS A 126 11.24 19.04 -12.49
CA LYS A 126 11.45 19.86 -11.29
C LYS A 126 10.21 20.70 -10.96
N ALA A 127 9.61 21.32 -11.97
CA ALA A 127 8.39 22.10 -11.80
C ALA A 127 7.21 21.24 -11.31
N PHE A 128 7.10 19.99 -11.81
CA PHE A 128 6.10 19.04 -11.34
C PHE A 128 6.31 18.71 -9.84
N VAL A 129 7.55 18.37 -9.44
CA VAL A 129 7.86 18.05 -8.04
C VAL A 129 7.58 19.25 -7.12
N ASP A 130 8.00 20.46 -7.52
CA ASP A 130 7.77 21.67 -6.72
C ASP A 130 6.28 21.97 -6.57
N ALA A 131 5.51 21.84 -7.64
CA ALA A 131 4.06 22.03 -7.61
C ALA A 131 3.34 20.96 -6.77
N ALA A 132 3.83 19.72 -6.80
CA ALA A 132 3.33 18.65 -5.93
C ALA A 132 3.60 18.98 -4.46
N HIS A 133 4.81 19.38 -4.11
CA HIS A 133 5.17 19.80 -2.75
C HIS A 133 4.35 21.00 -2.26
N GLN A 134 4.11 22.01 -3.10
CA GLN A 134 3.27 23.17 -2.75
C GLN A 134 1.84 22.77 -2.38
N GLN A 135 1.32 21.66 -2.94
CA GLN A 135 0.02 21.11 -2.59
C GLN A 135 0.09 20.04 -1.47
N GLY A 136 1.27 19.82 -0.89
CA GLY A 136 1.48 18.91 0.23
C GLY A 136 1.59 17.44 -0.15
N PHE A 137 1.84 17.13 -1.42
CA PHE A 137 2.19 15.77 -1.85
C PHE A 137 3.64 15.43 -1.54
N LYS A 138 3.91 14.15 -1.49
CA LYS A 138 5.23 13.55 -1.57
C LYS A 138 5.40 12.87 -2.91
N VAL A 139 6.60 12.91 -3.48
CA VAL A 139 6.89 12.33 -4.80
C VAL A 139 7.97 11.28 -4.64
N ILE A 140 7.67 10.04 -5.03
CA ILE A 140 8.65 8.96 -5.11
C ILE A 140 8.82 8.51 -6.56
N LEU A 141 10.05 8.15 -6.93
CA LEU A 141 10.36 7.63 -8.25
C LEU A 141 10.46 6.11 -8.25
N ASP A 142 10.11 5.52 -9.38
CA ASP A 142 10.42 4.12 -9.64
C ASP A 142 11.89 3.97 -10.04
N LEU A 143 12.63 3.20 -9.29
CA LEU A 143 14.05 2.92 -9.51
C LEU A 143 14.24 1.50 -10.03
N VAL A 144 14.70 1.38 -11.25
CA VAL A 144 15.05 0.12 -11.90
C VAL A 144 16.52 -0.19 -11.64
N ALA A 145 16.83 -0.84 -10.51
CA ALA A 145 18.20 -1.04 -10.09
C ALA A 145 18.83 -2.35 -10.61
N ASN A 146 18.03 -3.38 -10.88
CA ASN A 146 18.54 -4.70 -11.26
C ASN A 146 19.26 -4.72 -12.62
N HIS A 147 18.80 -3.91 -13.58
CA HIS A 147 19.19 -4.02 -14.98
C HIS A 147 19.15 -2.67 -15.70
N THR A 148 19.68 -2.65 -16.93
CA THR A 148 19.57 -1.51 -17.85
C THR A 148 19.11 -1.96 -19.22
N ALA A 149 18.79 -0.99 -20.09
CA ALA A 149 18.68 -1.24 -21.52
C ALA A 149 20.00 -1.73 -22.12
N TRP A 150 19.94 -2.45 -23.26
CA TRP A 150 21.11 -2.91 -24.00
C TRP A 150 22.01 -1.77 -24.49
N ASP A 151 21.41 -0.66 -24.88
CA ASP A 151 22.08 0.53 -25.39
C ASP A 151 22.34 1.60 -24.32
N ASN A 152 22.29 1.24 -23.05
CA ASN A 152 22.81 2.08 -21.97
C ASN A 152 24.33 2.30 -22.18
N ALA A 153 24.79 3.53 -22.01
CA ALA A 153 26.18 3.89 -22.23
C ALA A 153 27.16 3.04 -21.39
N LEU A 154 26.76 2.62 -20.20
CA LEU A 154 27.53 1.75 -19.31
C LEU A 154 27.91 0.41 -19.96
N ALA A 155 27.03 -0.15 -20.80
CA ALA A 155 27.31 -1.43 -21.47
C ALA A 155 28.54 -1.38 -22.37
N LYS A 156 28.87 -0.19 -22.90
CA LYS A 156 30.08 0.05 -23.71
C LYS A 156 31.26 0.56 -22.89
N GLN A 157 31.01 1.42 -21.90
CA GLN A 157 32.05 2.03 -21.07
C GLN A 157 32.59 1.07 -20.03
N HIS A 158 31.72 0.22 -19.48
CA HIS A 158 32.03 -0.73 -18.40
C HIS A 158 31.40 -2.09 -18.69
N PRO A 159 31.85 -2.82 -19.74
CA PRO A 159 31.29 -4.10 -20.12
C PRO A 159 31.43 -5.19 -19.04
N ASP A 160 32.31 -4.98 -18.07
CA ASP A 160 32.53 -5.83 -16.90
C ASP A 160 31.55 -5.55 -15.74
N TRP A 161 30.72 -4.54 -15.86
CA TRP A 161 29.66 -4.22 -14.88
C TRP A 161 28.36 -5.01 -15.11
N TYR A 162 28.33 -5.87 -16.11
CA TYR A 162 27.14 -6.63 -16.48
C TYR A 162 27.34 -8.12 -16.27
N GLU A 163 26.30 -8.76 -15.80
CA GLU A 163 26.21 -10.21 -15.71
C GLU A 163 26.42 -10.85 -17.09
N LYS A 164 27.12 -11.99 -17.10
CA LYS A 164 27.44 -12.70 -18.36
C LYS A 164 26.84 -14.08 -18.39
N THR A 165 26.48 -14.50 -19.59
CA THR A 165 26.23 -15.90 -19.90
C THR A 165 27.55 -16.69 -19.94
N TRP A 166 27.45 -18.01 -19.96
CA TRP A 166 28.62 -18.90 -20.00
C TRP A 166 29.51 -18.66 -21.25
N ASP A 167 28.96 -18.09 -22.35
CA ASP A 167 29.69 -17.74 -23.57
C ASP A 167 30.14 -16.27 -23.59
N GLY A 168 30.06 -15.56 -22.47
CA GLY A 168 30.58 -14.21 -22.28
C GLY A 168 29.69 -13.07 -22.80
N LYS A 169 28.50 -13.34 -23.26
CA LYS A 169 27.53 -12.31 -23.69
C LYS A 169 26.83 -11.68 -22.49
N ASN A 170 26.33 -10.45 -22.63
CA ASN A 170 25.44 -9.84 -21.64
C ASN A 170 24.18 -10.68 -21.46
N ARG A 171 23.68 -10.75 -20.25
CA ARG A 171 22.61 -11.65 -19.86
C ARG A 171 21.33 -10.87 -19.48
N PRO A 172 20.19 -11.08 -20.17
CA PRO A 172 18.88 -10.72 -19.60
C PRO A 172 18.60 -11.50 -18.31
N THR A 173 17.70 -11.00 -17.47
CA THR A 173 17.30 -11.70 -16.24
C THR A 173 16.79 -13.10 -16.58
N PRO A 174 17.40 -14.18 -16.03
CA PRO A 174 17.06 -15.55 -16.39
C PRO A 174 15.60 -15.90 -16.06
N TRP A 175 15.00 -16.78 -16.88
CA TRP A 175 13.66 -17.33 -16.70
C TRP A 175 12.49 -16.36 -16.93
N TRP A 176 12.78 -15.06 -17.19
CA TRP A 176 11.77 -14.07 -17.54
C TRP A 176 11.86 -13.70 -19.02
N ASP A 177 10.75 -13.30 -19.62
CA ASP A 177 10.72 -12.73 -20.97
C ASP A 177 11.08 -11.24 -20.94
N TRP A 178 12.27 -10.91 -20.43
CA TRP A 178 12.78 -9.53 -20.36
C TRP A 178 13.96 -9.35 -21.33
N SER A 179 13.73 -9.67 -22.59
CA SER A 179 14.75 -9.67 -23.62
C SER A 179 15.28 -8.28 -24.00
N ASP A 180 14.61 -7.22 -23.55
CA ASP A 180 14.93 -5.82 -23.80
C ASP A 180 15.88 -5.19 -22.76
N ILE A 181 16.38 -5.99 -21.80
CA ILE A 181 17.27 -5.53 -20.71
C ILE A 181 18.45 -6.46 -20.51
N ILE A 182 19.47 -5.97 -19.79
CA ILE A 182 20.64 -6.71 -19.33
C ILE A 182 20.95 -6.44 -17.86
N ASP A 183 21.24 -7.51 -17.11
CA ASP A 183 21.46 -7.45 -15.67
C ASP A 183 22.80 -6.81 -15.31
N LEU A 184 22.79 -5.98 -14.26
CA LEU A 184 23.97 -5.40 -13.66
C LEU A 184 24.65 -6.40 -12.69
N ASP A 185 25.98 -6.44 -12.70
CA ASP A 185 26.78 -7.21 -11.74
C ASP A 185 26.98 -6.41 -10.45
N TRP A 186 26.17 -6.67 -9.47
CA TRP A 186 26.18 -5.99 -8.17
C TRP A 186 27.40 -6.29 -7.30
N SER A 187 28.29 -7.19 -7.71
CA SER A 187 29.60 -7.38 -7.09
C SER A 187 30.55 -6.23 -7.40
N LYS A 188 30.27 -5.41 -8.41
CA LYS A 188 31.11 -4.30 -8.87
C LYS A 188 30.85 -3.03 -8.05
N PRO A 189 31.85 -2.49 -7.35
CA PRO A 189 31.68 -1.22 -6.62
C PRO A 189 31.22 -0.07 -7.53
N GLY A 190 31.66 -0.02 -8.79
CA GLY A 190 31.27 1.00 -9.75
C GLY A 190 29.77 1.01 -10.05
N VAL A 191 29.13 -0.17 -10.12
CA VAL A 191 27.67 -0.28 -10.28
C VAL A 191 26.97 0.36 -9.08
N ARG A 192 27.39 0.02 -7.87
CA ARG A 192 26.82 0.54 -6.62
C ARG A 192 26.92 2.06 -6.53
N GLU A 193 28.08 2.62 -6.87
CA GLU A 193 28.30 4.07 -6.86
C GLU A 193 27.53 4.78 -7.97
N HIS A 194 27.43 4.20 -9.16
CA HIS A 194 26.70 4.81 -10.27
C HIS A 194 25.20 4.89 -10.00
N VAL A 195 24.59 3.79 -9.60
CA VAL A 195 23.15 3.75 -9.27
C VAL A 195 22.87 4.58 -8.03
N GLY A 196 23.71 4.44 -6.98
CA GLY A 196 23.58 5.24 -5.75
C GLY A 196 23.72 6.75 -6.00
N GLY A 197 24.68 7.16 -6.84
CA GLY A 197 24.84 8.56 -7.23
C GLY A 197 23.64 9.12 -7.98
N ALA A 198 23.00 8.31 -8.84
CA ALA A 198 21.75 8.71 -9.49
C ALA A 198 20.63 8.92 -8.45
N MET A 199 20.47 8.00 -7.49
CA MET A 199 19.50 8.15 -6.41
C MET A 199 19.74 9.46 -5.61
N GLU A 200 20.98 9.73 -5.25
CA GLU A 200 21.31 10.97 -4.55
C GLU A 200 21.00 12.23 -5.38
N LYS A 201 21.30 12.22 -6.69
CA LYS A 201 20.97 13.34 -7.60
C LYS A 201 19.48 13.68 -7.53
N TRP A 202 18.60 12.71 -7.72
CA TRP A 202 17.18 12.98 -7.76
C TRP A 202 16.61 13.46 -6.41
N VAL A 203 17.15 12.96 -5.30
CA VAL A 203 16.76 13.44 -3.96
C VAL A 203 17.29 14.85 -3.68
N ARG A 204 18.58 15.09 -3.96
CA ARG A 204 19.27 16.36 -3.65
C ARG A 204 18.82 17.50 -4.56
N ASP A 205 18.86 17.29 -5.88
CA ASP A 205 18.73 18.34 -6.86
C ASP A 205 17.25 18.60 -7.24
N PHE A 206 16.43 17.53 -7.22
CA PHE A 206 15.03 17.60 -7.63
C PHE A 206 14.06 17.55 -6.45
N GLY A 207 14.52 17.18 -5.27
CA GLY A 207 13.70 17.14 -4.06
C GLY A 207 12.78 15.92 -3.97
N VAL A 208 13.07 14.83 -4.70
CA VAL A 208 12.33 13.57 -4.63
C VAL A 208 12.32 13.04 -3.20
N ASP A 209 11.16 12.55 -2.72
CA ASP A 209 10.94 12.14 -1.34
C ASP A 209 11.21 10.64 -1.11
N GLY A 210 11.71 9.92 -2.11
CA GLY A 210 12.05 8.51 -1.99
C GLY A 210 11.86 7.72 -3.26
N TYR A 211 11.78 6.40 -3.12
CA TYR A 211 11.75 5.48 -4.24
C TYR A 211 10.79 4.31 -4.05
N ARG A 212 10.21 3.84 -5.15
CA ARG A 212 9.81 2.45 -5.29
C ARG A 212 10.96 1.73 -6.01
N ALA A 213 11.50 0.70 -5.40
CA ALA A 213 12.58 -0.10 -5.98
C ALA A 213 12.02 -1.30 -6.74
N ASP A 214 12.22 -1.31 -8.05
CA ASP A 214 11.86 -2.38 -8.97
C ASP A 214 12.62 -3.66 -8.64
N VAL A 215 11.94 -4.81 -8.63
CA VAL A 215 12.49 -6.14 -8.29
C VAL A 215 13.56 -6.10 -7.19
N ALA A 216 13.29 -5.36 -6.11
CA ALA A 216 14.26 -5.06 -5.06
C ALA A 216 14.93 -6.31 -4.45
N GLY A 217 14.27 -7.47 -4.52
CA GLY A 217 14.82 -8.75 -4.06
C GLY A 217 15.98 -9.31 -4.91
N TYR A 218 16.20 -8.78 -6.12
CA TYR A 218 17.32 -9.19 -6.99
C TYR A 218 18.58 -8.33 -6.77
N VAL A 219 18.43 -7.23 -6.05
CA VAL A 219 19.54 -6.33 -5.69
C VAL A 219 19.99 -6.65 -4.26
N PRO A 220 21.30 -6.69 -3.96
CA PRO A 220 21.79 -7.02 -2.63
C PRO A 220 21.23 -6.12 -1.53
N LEU A 221 20.77 -6.70 -0.43
CA LEU A 221 20.16 -5.98 0.69
C LEU A 221 21.09 -4.91 1.29
N ASP A 222 22.39 -5.21 1.39
CA ASP A 222 23.40 -4.27 1.90
C ASP A 222 23.52 -2.99 1.07
N PHE A 223 23.24 -3.05 -0.24
CA PHE A 223 23.14 -1.86 -1.07
C PHE A 223 21.96 -0.99 -0.63
N TRP A 224 20.78 -1.59 -0.44
CA TRP A 224 19.58 -0.85 -0.01
C TRP A 224 19.77 -0.22 1.37
N GLU A 225 20.35 -0.95 2.33
CA GLU A 225 20.65 -0.45 3.67
C GLU A 225 21.64 0.72 3.62
N THR A 226 22.70 0.61 2.80
CA THR A 226 23.66 1.68 2.58
C THR A 226 23.00 2.89 1.94
N MET A 227 22.19 2.70 0.91
CA MET A 227 21.51 3.80 0.22
C MET A 227 20.49 4.47 1.10
N ARG A 228 19.73 3.71 1.92
CA ARG A 228 18.80 4.33 2.89
C ARG A 228 19.55 5.31 3.80
N ALA A 229 20.66 4.92 4.38
CA ALA A 229 21.44 5.79 5.25
C ALA A 229 21.99 7.03 4.51
N ARG A 230 22.49 6.85 3.26
CA ARG A 230 23.00 7.96 2.44
C ARG A 230 21.89 8.96 2.07
N LEU A 231 20.70 8.47 1.71
CA LEU A 231 19.57 9.31 1.34
C LEU A 231 18.99 10.05 2.54
N ASP A 232 18.82 9.38 3.68
CA ASP A 232 18.34 10.00 4.92
C ASP A 232 19.30 11.10 5.42
N ALA A 233 20.59 11.01 5.11
CA ALA A 233 21.56 12.07 5.39
C ALA A 233 21.33 13.33 4.53
N ILE A 234 20.68 13.21 3.38
CA ILE A 234 20.26 14.36 2.56
C ILE A 234 18.92 14.91 3.05
N ARG A 235 17.94 14.02 3.18
CA ARG A 235 16.60 14.29 3.73
C ARG A 235 15.89 12.96 4.04
N PRO A 236 14.98 12.93 5.03
CA PRO A 236 14.18 11.72 5.28
C PRO A 236 13.44 11.26 4.02
N VAL A 237 13.67 10.01 3.60
CA VAL A 237 13.05 9.42 2.42
C VAL A 237 12.09 8.29 2.77
N PHE A 238 11.15 8.01 1.86
CA PHE A 238 10.27 6.85 1.93
C PHE A 238 10.66 5.83 0.86
N MET A 239 10.89 4.58 1.29
CA MET A 239 11.32 3.49 0.42
C MET A 239 10.24 2.41 0.36
N LEU A 240 9.73 2.16 -0.85
CA LEU A 240 8.82 1.05 -1.16
C LEU A 240 9.57 -0.01 -1.97
N GLY A 241 9.74 -1.20 -1.43
CA GLY A 241 10.39 -2.30 -2.14
C GLY A 241 9.38 -3.20 -2.88
N GLU A 242 9.62 -3.47 -4.14
CA GLU A 242 8.98 -4.59 -4.82
C GLU A 242 9.65 -5.89 -4.36
N VAL A 243 9.29 -6.33 -3.18
CA VAL A 243 9.87 -7.47 -2.48
C VAL A 243 8.90 -7.97 -1.42
N GLN A 244 9.00 -9.25 -1.08
CA GLN A 244 8.25 -9.84 0.03
C GLN A 244 9.21 -10.62 0.93
N GLN A 245 10.16 -9.89 1.55
CA GLN A 245 11.15 -10.45 2.47
C GLN A 245 11.27 -9.57 3.71
N THR A 246 11.11 -10.16 4.88
CA THR A 246 11.08 -9.46 6.17
C THR A 246 12.36 -8.65 6.45
N ALA A 247 13.53 -9.18 6.07
CA ALA A 247 14.82 -8.54 6.32
C ALA A 247 14.94 -7.14 5.69
N HIS A 248 14.26 -6.90 4.57
CA HIS A 248 14.27 -5.60 3.88
C HIS A 248 13.66 -4.47 4.72
N HIS A 249 12.81 -4.79 5.71
CA HIS A 249 12.21 -3.81 6.60
C HIS A 249 13.08 -3.43 7.80
N PHE A 250 14.22 -4.09 8.02
CA PHE A 250 15.02 -3.80 9.21
C PHE A 250 15.77 -2.47 9.13
N ALA A 251 16.32 -2.13 7.96
CA ALA A 251 17.12 -0.93 7.79
C ALA A 251 17.03 -0.29 6.39
N ALA A 252 16.19 -0.81 5.47
CA ALA A 252 16.16 -0.34 4.09
C ALA A 252 14.80 0.24 3.66
N PHE A 253 13.71 -0.48 3.86
CA PHE A 253 12.41 -0.13 3.28
C PHE A 253 11.35 0.14 4.34
N ASP A 254 10.59 1.19 4.13
CA ASP A 254 9.41 1.52 4.93
C ASP A 254 8.24 0.61 4.58
N ALA A 255 8.09 0.31 3.31
CA ALA A 255 7.00 -0.48 2.78
C ALA A 255 7.47 -1.55 1.80
N SER A 256 6.68 -2.62 1.66
CA SER A 256 6.86 -3.66 0.65
C SER A 256 5.53 -4.16 0.12
N TYR A 257 5.57 -4.86 -1.01
CA TYR A 257 4.39 -5.45 -1.62
C TYR A 257 3.77 -6.53 -0.73
N ALA A 258 2.44 -6.58 -0.71
CA ALA A 258 1.66 -7.65 -0.08
C ALA A 258 1.08 -8.58 -1.16
N TRP A 259 1.95 -9.26 -1.93
CA TRP A 259 1.51 -10.16 -3.01
C TRP A 259 0.60 -11.28 -2.50
N ASP A 260 0.86 -11.82 -1.31
CA ASP A 260 0.02 -12.88 -0.73
C ASP A 260 -1.39 -12.37 -0.43
N TRP A 261 -1.52 -11.10 0.03
CA TRP A 261 -2.81 -10.45 0.19
C TRP A 261 -3.53 -10.29 -1.16
N HIS A 262 -2.82 -9.76 -2.17
CA HIS A 262 -3.35 -9.56 -3.52
C HIS A 262 -3.82 -10.87 -4.15
N ASN A 263 -3.02 -11.93 -4.02
CA ASN A 263 -3.37 -13.26 -4.51
C ASN A 263 -4.56 -13.85 -3.75
N ALA A 264 -4.63 -13.71 -2.42
CA ALA A 264 -5.77 -14.12 -1.63
C ALA A 264 -7.05 -13.39 -2.08
N ALA A 265 -6.96 -12.06 -2.29
CA ALA A 265 -8.08 -11.25 -2.75
C ALA A 265 -8.65 -11.73 -4.10
N LYS A 266 -7.79 -11.99 -5.09
CA LYS A 266 -8.21 -12.52 -6.39
C LYS A 266 -8.86 -13.91 -6.27
N ARG A 267 -8.23 -14.82 -5.52
CA ARG A 267 -8.75 -16.19 -5.33
C ARG A 267 -10.09 -16.20 -4.62
N VAL A 268 -10.25 -15.39 -3.57
CA VAL A 268 -11.53 -15.27 -2.85
C VAL A 268 -12.60 -14.64 -3.74
N ALA A 269 -12.26 -13.59 -4.50
CA ALA A 269 -13.21 -12.94 -5.41
C ALA A 269 -13.72 -13.88 -6.51
N LYS A 270 -12.87 -14.80 -6.98
CA LYS A 270 -13.19 -15.81 -8.00
C LYS A 270 -13.85 -17.07 -7.42
N GLY A 271 -14.00 -17.18 -6.11
CA GLY A 271 -14.53 -18.37 -5.43
C GLY A 271 -13.56 -19.55 -5.40
N GLU A 272 -12.29 -19.35 -5.70
CA GLU A 272 -11.22 -20.35 -5.65
C GLU A 272 -10.67 -20.56 -4.23
N ALA A 273 -10.99 -19.64 -3.32
CA ALA A 273 -10.72 -19.72 -1.89
C ALA A 273 -11.89 -19.11 -1.11
N ASN A 274 -12.02 -19.48 0.15
CA ASN A 274 -13.00 -18.85 1.05
C ASN A 274 -12.33 -17.75 1.91
N PRO A 275 -13.09 -16.96 2.68
CA PRO A 275 -12.56 -15.86 3.49
C PRO A 275 -11.46 -16.22 4.47
N THR A 276 -11.27 -17.52 4.81
CA THR A 276 -10.19 -17.96 5.72
C THR A 276 -8.80 -17.71 5.16
N ALA A 277 -8.66 -17.50 3.85
CA ALA A 277 -7.41 -17.10 3.22
C ALA A 277 -6.88 -15.77 3.79
N PHE A 278 -7.78 -14.82 4.12
CA PHE A 278 -7.38 -13.56 4.76
C PHE A 278 -6.97 -13.76 6.22
N TYR A 279 -7.64 -14.66 6.97
CA TYR A 279 -7.19 -14.99 8.32
C TYR A 279 -5.76 -15.57 8.30
N GLY A 280 -5.45 -16.44 7.33
CA GLY A 280 -4.11 -16.96 7.12
C GLY A 280 -3.10 -15.85 6.86
N TYR A 281 -3.39 -14.96 5.91
CA TYR A 281 -2.53 -13.82 5.58
C TYR A 281 -2.25 -12.93 6.80
N TYR A 282 -3.27 -12.50 7.53
CA TYR A 282 -3.08 -11.59 8.67
C TYR A 282 -2.38 -12.27 9.86
N ALA A 283 -2.63 -13.56 10.11
CA ALA A 283 -1.90 -14.32 11.11
C ALA A 283 -0.40 -14.44 10.78
N GLU A 284 -0.07 -14.66 9.51
CA GLU A 284 1.31 -14.69 9.04
C GLU A 284 1.95 -13.30 9.10
N ASN A 285 1.24 -12.27 8.66
CA ASN A 285 1.71 -10.88 8.74
C ASN A 285 2.03 -10.47 10.18
N GLU A 286 1.19 -10.82 11.14
CA GLU A 286 1.43 -10.55 12.57
C GLU A 286 2.61 -11.33 13.14
N SER A 287 2.80 -12.59 12.70
CA SER A 287 3.80 -13.50 13.27
C SER A 287 5.21 -13.28 12.71
N LEU A 288 5.35 -12.90 11.43
CA LEU A 288 6.62 -12.87 10.71
C LEU A 288 7.14 -11.47 10.44
N TRP A 289 6.26 -10.47 10.36
CA TRP A 289 6.65 -9.12 9.98
C TRP A 289 6.80 -8.21 11.19
N PRO A 290 7.81 -7.31 11.19
CA PRO A 290 7.92 -6.30 12.25
C PRO A 290 6.65 -5.46 12.32
N ARG A 291 6.32 -4.99 13.51
CA ARG A 291 5.15 -4.13 13.74
C ARG A 291 5.20 -2.85 12.90
N GLU A 292 6.39 -2.36 12.66
CA GLU A 292 6.70 -1.15 11.91
C GLU A 292 6.51 -1.32 10.40
N ALA A 293 6.61 -2.56 9.87
CA ALA A 293 6.52 -2.83 8.45
C ALA A 293 5.18 -2.41 7.85
N MET A 294 5.21 -1.60 6.79
CA MET A 294 4.02 -1.29 6.00
C MET A 294 3.93 -2.27 4.83
N ARG A 295 2.82 -3.00 4.74
CA ARG A 295 2.56 -3.89 3.63
C ARG A 295 1.62 -3.20 2.64
N MET A 296 2.08 -2.94 1.42
CA MET A 296 1.25 -2.31 0.40
C MET A 296 0.16 -3.27 -0.06
N THR A 297 -1.09 -2.97 0.34
CA THR A 297 -2.29 -3.71 -0.12
C THR A 297 -2.88 -3.02 -1.32
N TYR A 298 -3.12 -3.77 -2.38
CA TYR A 298 -3.65 -3.22 -3.64
C TYR A 298 -4.50 -4.25 -4.38
N ILE A 299 -5.43 -3.76 -5.16
CA ILE A 299 -6.25 -4.56 -6.06
C ILE A 299 -5.79 -4.42 -7.51
N GLU A 300 -5.15 -3.32 -7.86
CA GLU A 300 -4.56 -3.09 -9.17
C GLU A 300 -3.28 -2.26 -9.05
N ASN A 301 -2.29 -2.57 -9.88
CA ASN A 301 -1.13 -1.75 -10.21
C ASN A 301 -0.86 -1.88 -11.72
N HIS A 302 0.21 -1.26 -12.22
CA HIS A 302 0.58 -1.29 -13.64
C HIS A 302 0.78 -2.72 -14.20
N ASP A 303 1.35 -3.63 -13.39
CA ASP A 303 1.58 -5.02 -13.80
C ASP A 303 0.30 -5.83 -13.81
N SER A 304 -0.46 -5.81 -12.71
CA SER A 304 -1.70 -6.58 -12.64
C SER A 304 -2.71 -6.12 -13.70
N ASN A 305 -2.77 -4.82 -14.00
CA ASN A 305 -3.60 -4.30 -15.08
C ASN A 305 -3.15 -4.79 -16.44
N ALA A 306 -1.85 -4.72 -16.74
CA ALA A 306 -1.33 -5.12 -18.05
C ALA A 306 -1.36 -6.64 -18.26
N TRP A 307 -1.01 -7.44 -17.24
CA TRP A 307 -0.69 -8.86 -17.42
C TRP A 307 -1.72 -9.82 -16.82
N GLU A 308 -2.42 -9.42 -15.74
CA GLU A 308 -3.30 -10.33 -15.01
C GLU A 308 -4.78 -10.12 -15.29
N GLY A 309 -5.19 -8.92 -15.68
CA GLY A 309 -6.57 -8.56 -16.00
C GLY A 309 -7.02 -7.24 -15.40
N THR A 310 -8.13 -6.75 -15.92
CA THR A 310 -8.79 -5.57 -15.39
C THR A 310 -9.40 -5.83 -14.01
N LEU A 311 -9.77 -4.77 -13.30
CA LEU A 311 -10.48 -4.87 -12.02
C LEU A 311 -11.72 -5.77 -12.12
N ARG A 312 -12.50 -5.65 -13.19
CA ARG A 312 -13.69 -6.48 -13.40
C ARG A 312 -13.39 -7.95 -13.65
N GLU A 313 -12.36 -8.24 -14.46
CA GLU A 313 -11.93 -9.62 -14.73
C GLU A 313 -11.41 -10.31 -13.47
N ASN A 314 -10.73 -9.57 -12.59
CA ASN A 314 -10.16 -10.12 -11.38
C ASN A 314 -11.14 -10.23 -10.21
N TYR A 315 -12.06 -9.27 -10.05
CA TYR A 315 -12.88 -9.17 -8.84
C TYR A 315 -14.39 -9.29 -9.09
N GLY A 316 -14.87 -9.11 -10.32
CA GLY A 316 -16.28 -9.26 -10.66
C GLY A 316 -17.22 -8.45 -9.75
N ALA A 317 -18.21 -9.12 -9.17
CA ALA A 317 -19.15 -8.52 -8.23
C ALA A 317 -18.52 -8.18 -6.86
N ASN A 318 -17.36 -8.72 -6.54
CA ASN A 318 -16.65 -8.50 -5.28
C ASN A 318 -15.72 -7.26 -5.32
N LEU A 319 -15.68 -6.51 -6.42
CA LEU A 319 -14.76 -5.38 -6.61
C LEU A 319 -14.85 -4.37 -5.46
N ASP A 320 -16.05 -3.90 -5.13
CA ASP A 320 -16.24 -2.90 -4.08
C ASP A 320 -15.80 -3.44 -2.71
N ALA A 321 -16.19 -4.67 -2.36
CA ALA A 321 -15.83 -5.29 -1.09
C ALA A 321 -14.31 -5.48 -0.95
N MET A 322 -13.63 -5.92 -2.02
CA MET A 322 -12.17 -6.07 -2.03
C MET A 322 -11.44 -4.72 -1.94
N THR A 323 -11.96 -3.70 -2.61
CA THR A 323 -11.45 -2.33 -2.50
C THR A 323 -11.59 -1.81 -1.07
N VAL A 324 -12.76 -1.96 -0.47
CA VAL A 324 -12.97 -1.55 0.94
C VAL A 324 -11.99 -2.28 1.86
N LEU A 325 -11.79 -3.57 1.67
CA LEU A 325 -10.83 -4.33 2.47
C LEU A 325 -9.38 -3.86 2.27
N SER A 326 -8.96 -3.52 1.04
CA SER A 326 -7.60 -3.04 0.77
C SER A 326 -7.29 -1.71 1.45
N PHE A 327 -8.31 -0.86 1.68
CA PHE A 327 -8.18 0.44 2.34
C PHE A 327 -8.33 0.38 3.86
N THR A 328 -9.06 -0.59 4.39
CA THR A 328 -9.45 -0.64 5.80
C THR A 328 -8.79 -1.77 6.59
N GLY A 329 -8.30 -2.77 5.92
CA GLY A 329 -7.42 -3.79 6.47
C GLY A 329 -6.08 -3.20 6.95
N GLU A 330 -5.26 -4.01 7.58
CA GLU A 330 -3.91 -3.62 7.97
C GLU A 330 -3.01 -3.60 6.74
N GLY A 331 -2.63 -2.41 6.28
CA GLY A 331 -1.83 -2.21 5.08
C GLY A 331 -1.76 -0.75 4.63
N LEU A 332 -0.87 -0.49 3.67
CA LEU A 332 -0.71 0.79 2.97
C LEU A 332 -1.46 0.72 1.64
N PRO A 333 -2.56 1.45 1.43
CA PRO A 333 -3.35 1.33 0.22
C PRO A 333 -2.73 2.03 -0.98
N LEU A 334 -2.90 1.43 -2.15
CA LEU A 334 -2.51 1.97 -3.45
C LEU A 334 -3.74 2.23 -4.32
N VAL A 335 -3.76 3.37 -4.98
CA VAL A 335 -4.62 3.68 -6.14
C VAL A 335 -3.75 3.67 -7.39
N HIS A 336 -4.05 2.83 -8.36
CA HIS A 336 -3.46 2.88 -9.69
C HIS A 336 -4.20 3.91 -10.55
N ASN A 337 -3.48 4.67 -11.35
CA ASN A 337 -4.04 5.74 -12.16
C ASN A 337 -5.15 5.23 -13.09
N GLY A 338 -6.28 5.91 -13.08
CA GLY A 338 -7.46 5.52 -13.86
C GLY A 338 -8.51 4.72 -13.08
N MET A 339 -8.18 4.15 -11.91
CA MET A 339 -9.18 3.47 -11.09
C MET A 339 -10.36 4.40 -10.77
N GLU A 340 -10.08 5.62 -10.35
CA GLU A 340 -11.09 6.63 -10.01
C GLU A 340 -11.89 7.13 -11.22
N ALA A 341 -11.40 6.88 -12.43
CA ALA A 341 -12.10 7.15 -13.68
C ALA A 341 -12.87 5.93 -14.24
N CYS A 342 -12.99 4.84 -13.47
CA CYS A 342 -13.55 3.58 -13.95
C CYS A 342 -12.84 3.02 -15.20
N ASN A 343 -11.53 3.19 -15.29
CA ASN A 343 -10.76 2.57 -16.37
C ASN A 343 -10.81 1.05 -16.23
N MET A 344 -11.61 0.40 -17.07
CA MET A 344 -11.84 -1.05 -17.04
C MET A 344 -11.22 -1.73 -18.26
N LYS A 345 -10.12 -1.18 -18.76
CA LYS A 345 -9.32 -1.79 -19.84
C LYS A 345 -7.91 -2.08 -19.37
N ARG A 346 -7.25 -3.03 -20.02
CA ARG A 346 -5.82 -3.23 -19.89
C ARG A 346 -5.10 -2.15 -20.67
N LEU A 347 -4.20 -1.42 -20.00
CA LEU A 347 -3.39 -0.40 -20.66
C LEU A 347 -2.23 -1.07 -21.41
N GLU A 348 -1.97 -0.60 -22.63
CA GLU A 348 -0.88 -1.10 -23.46
C GLU A 348 0.49 -0.73 -22.85
N PHE A 349 1.22 -1.73 -22.35
CA PHE A 349 2.43 -1.51 -21.55
C PHE A 349 3.58 -0.86 -22.35
N PHE A 350 3.73 -1.22 -23.63
CA PHE A 350 4.83 -0.77 -24.48
C PHE A 350 4.44 0.36 -25.45
N GLU A 351 3.22 0.84 -25.36
CA GLU A 351 2.64 1.84 -26.25
C GLU A 351 2.07 3.03 -25.46
N LYS A 352 1.62 4.05 -26.17
CA LYS A 352 0.85 5.15 -25.59
C LYS A 352 -0.64 4.83 -25.68
N ASP A 353 -1.26 4.61 -24.55
CA ASP A 353 -2.66 4.24 -24.42
C ASP A 353 -3.31 5.04 -23.27
N PRO A 354 -3.60 6.35 -23.50
CA PRO A 354 -4.02 7.23 -22.43
C PRO A 354 -5.35 6.83 -21.81
N ILE A 355 -5.46 7.10 -20.50
CA ILE A 355 -6.68 6.91 -19.72
C ILE A 355 -7.77 7.84 -20.25
N ASP A 356 -8.98 7.30 -20.43
CA ASP A 356 -10.16 8.09 -20.77
C ASP A 356 -10.83 8.65 -19.50
N TRP A 357 -10.44 9.86 -19.13
CA TRP A 357 -10.95 10.55 -17.95
C TRP A 357 -12.44 10.93 -18.02
N LYS A 358 -13.03 11.00 -19.24
CA LYS A 358 -14.44 11.32 -19.42
C LYS A 358 -15.37 10.22 -18.88
N GLN A 359 -14.90 8.99 -18.81
CA GLN A 359 -15.64 7.90 -18.16
C GLN A 359 -15.84 8.16 -16.65
N GLY A 360 -14.95 8.94 -16.04
CA GLY A 360 -14.99 9.25 -14.62
C GLY A 360 -16.12 10.17 -14.17
N GLU A 361 -16.73 10.95 -15.05
CA GLU A 361 -17.80 11.91 -14.70
C GLU A 361 -19.04 11.24 -14.05
N ASN A 362 -19.24 9.94 -14.24
CA ASN A 362 -20.31 9.15 -13.64
C ASN A 362 -19.80 7.85 -12.99
N CYS A 363 -18.57 7.84 -12.52
CA CYS A 363 -17.93 6.67 -11.96
C CYS A 363 -18.26 6.49 -10.47
N SER A 364 -19.22 5.61 -10.15
CA SER A 364 -19.57 5.28 -8.77
C SER A 364 -18.41 4.71 -7.97
N TYR A 365 -17.47 4.05 -8.66
CA TYR A 365 -16.25 3.51 -8.06
C TYR A 365 -15.26 4.61 -7.67
N GLY A 366 -15.17 5.70 -8.46
CA GLY A 366 -14.39 6.90 -8.07
C GLY A 366 -14.92 7.51 -6.78
N THR A 367 -16.23 7.66 -6.64
CA THR A 367 -16.87 8.12 -5.40
C THR A 367 -16.59 7.18 -4.22
N LEU A 368 -16.57 5.85 -4.45
CA LEU A 368 -16.20 4.90 -3.41
C LEU A 368 -14.75 5.12 -2.93
N LEU A 369 -13.82 5.38 -3.84
CA LEU A 369 -12.42 5.67 -3.47
C LEU A 369 -12.29 6.97 -2.66
N GLU A 370 -12.98 8.04 -3.07
CA GLU A 370 -13.03 9.30 -2.30
C GLU A 370 -13.54 9.08 -0.88
N ASP A 371 -14.68 8.40 -0.74
CA ASP A 371 -15.29 8.08 0.55
C ASP A 371 -14.36 7.23 1.43
N LEU A 372 -13.67 6.25 0.83
CA LEU A 372 -12.74 5.36 1.54
C LEU A 372 -11.49 6.09 2.03
N ILE A 373 -10.92 6.95 1.21
CA ILE A 373 -9.74 7.75 1.60
C ILE A 373 -10.13 8.69 2.74
N ALA A 374 -11.26 9.37 2.62
CA ALA A 374 -11.77 10.25 3.67
C ALA A 374 -12.06 9.47 4.96
N PHE A 375 -12.73 8.31 4.86
CA PHE A 375 -13.01 7.44 5.99
C PHE A 375 -11.72 6.96 6.69
N ARG A 376 -10.72 6.50 5.91
CA ARG A 376 -9.43 6.07 6.46
C ARG A 376 -8.76 7.19 7.25
N LYS A 377 -8.70 8.40 6.69
CA LYS A 377 -8.06 9.56 7.33
C LYS A 377 -8.79 10.04 8.59
N ALA A 378 -10.10 9.86 8.64
CA ALA A 378 -10.92 10.18 9.80
C ALA A 378 -10.80 9.15 10.94
N ASN A 379 -10.21 7.98 10.70
CA ASN A 379 -10.13 6.88 11.65
C ASN A 379 -8.67 6.51 11.98
N PRO A 380 -8.08 7.08 13.06
CA PRO A 380 -6.69 6.80 13.45
C PRO A 380 -6.36 5.31 13.61
N ALA A 381 -7.32 4.48 14.01
CA ALA A 381 -7.13 3.03 14.07
C ALA A 381 -6.73 2.41 12.71
N LEU A 382 -7.01 3.09 11.59
CA LEU A 382 -6.67 2.63 10.23
C LEU A 382 -5.32 3.15 9.74
N ALA A 383 -4.57 3.91 10.53
CA ALA A 383 -3.26 4.43 10.12
C ALA A 383 -2.29 3.30 9.70
N ASN A 384 -1.22 3.67 8.99
CA ASN A 384 -0.24 2.75 8.44
C ASN A 384 0.72 2.22 9.50
N GLY A 385 1.19 0.99 9.31
CA GLY A 385 2.26 0.39 10.10
C GLY A 385 2.06 0.57 11.61
N GLN A 386 3.09 1.01 12.30
CA GLN A 386 3.12 1.18 13.76
C GLN A 386 2.12 2.21 14.31
N TRP A 387 1.62 3.11 13.49
CA TRP A 387 0.71 4.18 13.92
C TRP A 387 -0.76 3.77 13.99
N GLY A 388 -1.17 2.71 13.28
CA GLY A 388 -2.53 2.20 13.31
C GLY A 388 -2.73 1.06 14.31
N ALA A 389 -3.96 0.67 14.56
CA ALA A 389 -4.26 -0.50 15.37
C ALA A 389 -3.98 -1.81 14.62
N ARG A 390 -3.53 -2.85 15.32
CA ARG A 390 -3.56 -4.22 14.80
C ARG A 390 -4.98 -4.62 14.45
N MET A 391 -5.09 -5.44 13.43
CA MET A 391 -6.36 -6.04 13.06
C MET A 391 -6.58 -7.31 13.88
N VAL A 392 -7.69 -7.37 14.62
CA VAL A 392 -8.07 -8.51 15.45
C VAL A 392 -9.27 -9.20 14.83
N LYS A 393 -9.19 -10.51 14.66
CA LYS A 393 -10.29 -11.33 14.16
C LYS A 393 -11.49 -11.24 15.10
N VAL A 394 -12.69 -11.04 14.56
CA VAL A 394 -13.95 -11.20 15.26
C VAL A 394 -14.47 -12.63 15.03
N GLU A 395 -14.70 -13.37 16.10
CA GLU A 395 -15.19 -14.74 16.00
C GLU A 395 -16.68 -14.78 15.62
N THR A 396 -16.99 -15.60 14.62
CA THR A 396 -18.35 -15.80 14.13
C THR A 396 -18.67 -17.29 14.03
N ASP A 397 -19.96 -17.64 13.98
CA ASP A 397 -20.42 -19.01 13.72
C ASP A 397 -20.26 -19.46 12.25
N LYS A 398 -19.80 -18.54 11.36
CA LYS A 398 -19.58 -18.80 9.92
C LYS A 398 -18.26 -18.25 9.38
N PRO A 399 -17.10 -18.63 9.94
CA PRO A 399 -15.81 -18.06 9.57
C PRO A 399 -15.40 -18.35 8.11
N GLU A 400 -15.94 -19.39 7.48
CA GLU A 400 -15.68 -19.72 6.07
C GLU A 400 -16.52 -18.91 5.08
N GLN A 401 -17.55 -18.21 5.56
CA GLN A 401 -18.45 -17.39 4.73
C GLN A 401 -18.30 -15.90 4.99
N LEU A 402 -17.85 -15.52 6.18
CA LEU A 402 -17.74 -14.14 6.62
C LEU A 402 -16.33 -13.84 7.12
N PHE A 403 -15.64 -12.87 6.51
CA PHE A 403 -14.42 -12.28 7.04
C PHE A 403 -14.78 -11.13 7.98
N ALA A 404 -14.43 -11.24 9.25
CA ALA A 404 -14.81 -10.27 10.28
C ALA A 404 -13.60 -9.87 11.12
N TRP A 405 -13.45 -8.57 11.35
CA TRP A 405 -12.33 -8.02 12.11
C TRP A 405 -12.70 -6.72 12.83
N VAL A 406 -11.88 -6.36 13.82
CA VAL A 406 -11.89 -5.07 14.51
C VAL A 406 -10.49 -4.47 14.53
N ARG A 407 -10.39 -3.15 14.38
CA ARG A 407 -9.21 -2.35 14.67
C ARG A 407 -9.61 -1.28 15.67
N GLN A 408 -8.89 -1.18 16.79
CA GLN A 408 -9.24 -0.24 17.86
C GLN A 408 -7.99 0.40 18.47
N GLN A 409 -7.98 1.72 18.52
CA GLN A 409 -6.92 2.52 19.13
C GLN A 409 -7.45 3.89 19.55
N ASP A 410 -7.01 4.41 20.71
CA ASP A 410 -7.25 5.79 21.16
C ASP A 410 -8.72 6.24 21.09
N GLY A 411 -9.65 5.36 21.51
CA GLY A 411 -11.09 5.63 21.47
C GLY A 411 -11.73 5.49 20.10
N ASN A 412 -10.96 5.29 19.03
CA ASN A 412 -11.46 4.96 17.71
C ASN A 412 -11.55 3.45 17.53
N LYS A 413 -12.71 2.97 17.11
CA LYS A 413 -12.95 1.56 16.81
C LYS A 413 -13.62 1.42 15.46
N VAL A 414 -13.03 0.60 14.60
CA VAL A 414 -13.55 0.25 13.27
C VAL A 414 -13.79 -1.24 13.22
N VAL A 415 -14.96 -1.64 12.74
CA VAL A 415 -15.36 -3.04 12.53
C VAL A 415 -15.65 -3.26 11.07
N GLY A 416 -15.03 -4.27 10.47
CA GLY A 416 -15.28 -4.70 9.11
C GLY A 416 -15.88 -6.12 9.08
N LEU A 417 -16.93 -6.27 8.29
CA LEU A 417 -17.63 -7.54 8.06
C LEU A 417 -17.79 -7.70 6.55
N PHE A 418 -17.22 -8.75 5.96
CA PHE A 418 -17.15 -8.92 4.51
C PHE A 418 -17.72 -10.28 4.09
N ASN A 419 -18.62 -10.23 3.10
CA ASN A 419 -19.21 -11.39 2.46
C ASN A 419 -18.88 -11.39 0.97
N PHE A 420 -18.14 -12.38 0.52
CA PHE A 420 -17.72 -12.50 -0.88
C PHE A 420 -18.57 -13.51 -1.67
N ALA A 421 -19.59 -14.07 -1.04
CA ALA A 421 -20.54 -15.00 -1.69
C ALA A 421 -21.68 -14.24 -2.38
N GLY A 422 -22.26 -14.84 -3.43
CA GLY A 422 -23.37 -14.29 -4.21
C GLY A 422 -24.75 -14.29 -3.51
N ALA A 423 -24.80 -14.60 -2.20
CA ALA A 423 -26.00 -14.55 -1.39
C ALA A 423 -25.71 -13.84 -0.05
N PRO A 424 -26.71 -13.18 0.57
CA PRO A 424 -26.52 -12.59 1.90
C PRO A 424 -26.14 -13.64 2.95
N VAL A 425 -25.24 -13.28 3.86
CA VAL A 425 -24.82 -14.12 4.98
C VAL A 425 -25.24 -13.49 6.30
N THR A 426 -25.98 -14.23 7.11
CA THR A 426 -26.26 -13.85 8.50
C THR A 426 -25.41 -14.71 9.41
N ALA A 427 -24.56 -14.08 10.21
CA ALA A 427 -23.66 -14.75 11.15
C ALA A 427 -23.81 -14.16 12.55
N LYS A 428 -23.67 -15.02 13.56
CA LYS A 428 -23.63 -14.62 14.96
C LYS A 428 -22.20 -14.20 15.33
N LEU A 429 -22.08 -13.05 15.99
CA LEU A 429 -20.81 -12.57 16.53
C LEU A 429 -20.61 -13.23 17.91
N ALA A 430 -19.64 -14.14 17.99
CA ALA A 430 -19.49 -15.01 19.16
C ALA A 430 -18.86 -14.29 20.37
N ASP A 431 -18.00 -13.28 20.10
CA ASP A 431 -17.31 -12.51 21.13
C ASP A 431 -17.88 -11.08 21.28
N GLY A 432 -17.43 -10.36 22.28
CA GLY A 432 -17.82 -8.98 22.53
C GLY A 432 -16.96 -7.94 21.79
N LEU A 433 -15.96 -8.37 20.98
CA LEU A 433 -15.00 -7.46 20.35
C LEU A 433 -15.67 -6.44 19.43
N ALA A 434 -16.69 -6.85 18.68
CA ALA A 434 -17.45 -5.96 17.81
C ALA A 434 -18.56 -5.16 18.53
N ALA A 435 -18.77 -5.35 19.84
CA ALA A 435 -19.82 -4.63 20.56
C ALA A 435 -19.51 -3.14 20.63
N GLY A 436 -20.52 -2.30 20.38
CA GLY A 436 -20.37 -0.84 20.40
C GLY A 436 -21.52 -0.09 19.73
N ARG A 437 -21.36 1.24 19.68
CA ARG A 437 -22.24 2.15 18.94
C ARG A 437 -21.42 2.76 17.83
N TYR A 438 -21.95 2.73 16.62
CA TYR A 438 -21.21 3.08 15.40
C TYR A 438 -22.04 3.93 14.46
N LYS A 439 -21.36 4.62 13.56
CA LYS A 439 -21.89 5.06 12.28
C LYS A 439 -21.46 4.07 11.19
N GLU A 440 -22.39 3.67 10.33
CA GLU A 440 -22.10 2.83 9.20
C GLU A 440 -21.53 3.66 8.04
N PHE A 441 -20.48 3.18 7.42
CA PHE A 441 -19.83 3.82 6.28
C PHE A 441 -20.82 4.07 5.14
N ARG A 442 -20.73 5.22 4.50
CA ARG A 442 -21.55 5.77 3.42
C ARG A 442 -23.01 6.03 3.78
N SER A 443 -23.71 5.13 4.47
CA SER A 443 -25.09 5.38 4.88
C SER A 443 -25.22 6.37 6.03
N GLY A 444 -24.18 6.49 6.87
CA GLY A 444 -24.20 7.30 8.09
C GLY A 444 -25.17 6.81 9.16
N ALA A 445 -25.81 5.66 8.95
CA ALA A 445 -26.81 5.11 9.86
C ALA A 445 -26.21 4.76 11.23
N ASP A 446 -26.97 5.03 12.30
CA ASP A 446 -26.62 4.58 13.65
C ASP A 446 -26.79 3.07 13.77
N VAL A 447 -25.73 2.39 14.18
CA VAL A 447 -25.73 0.94 14.39
C VAL A 447 -25.26 0.62 15.80
N VAL A 448 -26.03 -0.23 16.48
CA VAL A 448 -25.65 -0.78 17.78
C VAL A 448 -25.40 -2.27 17.60
N VAL A 449 -24.21 -2.72 17.99
CA VAL A 449 -23.84 -4.15 18.01
C VAL A 449 -23.63 -4.56 19.45
N LYS A 450 -24.23 -5.69 19.84
CA LYS A 450 -24.05 -6.30 21.16
C LYS A 450 -23.32 -7.64 21.01
N ALA A 451 -22.69 -8.10 22.08
CA ALA A 451 -22.14 -9.42 22.13
C ALA A 451 -23.23 -10.49 21.85
N GLY A 452 -22.95 -11.40 20.93
CA GLY A 452 -23.87 -12.45 20.54
C GLY A 452 -24.95 -12.06 19.53
N ASP A 453 -24.97 -10.79 19.05
CA ASP A 453 -25.90 -10.38 18.00
C ASP A 453 -25.62 -11.12 16.69
N SER A 454 -26.67 -11.33 15.91
CA SER A 454 -26.55 -11.78 14.52
C SER A 454 -26.56 -10.58 13.58
N VAL A 455 -25.59 -10.55 12.67
CA VAL A 455 -25.43 -9.49 11.67
C VAL A 455 -25.58 -10.08 10.28
N THR A 456 -26.39 -9.42 9.44
CA THR A 456 -26.51 -9.77 8.02
C THR A 456 -25.61 -8.89 7.18
N VAL A 457 -24.76 -9.52 6.34
CA VAL A 457 -23.92 -8.86 5.36
C VAL A 457 -24.44 -9.19 3.96
N PRO A 458 -24.67 -8.18 3.10
CA PRO A 458 -25.23 -8.41 1.77
C PRO A 458 -24.35 -9.29 0.90
N ALA A 459 -24.91 -9.84 -0.16
CA ALA A 459 -24.17 -10.60 -1.17
C ALA A 459 -23.09 -9.72 -1.81
N ASN A 460 -21.88 -10.29 -2.02
CA ASN A 460 -20.74 -9.61 -2.61
C ASN A 460 -20.48 -8.23 -1.99
N GLY A 461 -20.63 -8.14 -0.66
CA GLY A 461 -20.69 -6.86 0.02
C GLY A 461 -20.00 -6.85 1.38
N TYR A 462 -20.20 -5.76 2.06
CA TYR A 462 -19.58 -5.50 3.36
C TYR A 462 -20.48 -4.70 4.29
N ARG A 463 -20.15 -4.71 5.57
CA ARG A 463 -20.54 -3.69 6.54
C ARG A 463 -19.28 -3.13 7.18
N LEU A 464 -19.11 -1.83 7.13
CA LEU A 464 -18.00 -1.12 7.71
C LEU A 464 -18.53 -0.10 8.71
N LEU A 465 -18.16 -0.26 9.97
CA LEU A 465 -18.70 0.48 11.09
C LEU A 465 -17.58 1.24 11.81
N SER A 466 -17.82 2.51 12.21
CA SER A 466 -16.84 3.30 12.96
C SER A 466 -17.51 4.05 14.12
N THR A 467 -16.78 4.14 15.25
CA THR A 467 -17.18 4.96 16.39
C THR A 467 -17.05 6.46 16.12
N MET A 468 -16.20 6.86 15.16
CA MET A 468 -15.98 8.27 14.80
C MET A 468 -16.85 8.71 13.60
N GLY A 469 -17.42 7.76 12.86
CA GLY A 469 -18.15 8.02 11.62
C GLY A 469 -17.20 8.44 10.48
N ALA A 470 -17.77 8.69 9.29
CA ALA A 470 -17.11 9.49 8.29
C ALA A 470 -17.44 10.95 8.56
N GLN A 471 -16.48 11.81 8.82
CA GLN A 471 -16.68 13.21 8.53
C GLN A 471 -16.70 13.29 7.01
N SER A 472 -17.88 13.49 6.43
CA SER A 472 -17.98 13.85 5.01
C SER A 472 -17.03 15.02 4.77
N ALA A 473 -16.12 14.87 3.80
CA ALA A 473 -15.41 16.04 3.31
C ALA A 473 -16.43 17.14 3.00
N PRO A 474 -16.18 18.40 3.38
CA PRO A 474 -17.10 19.48 3.05
C PRO A 474 -17.30 19.47 1.53
N PRO A 475 -18.52 19.65 1.04
CA PRO A 475 -18.77 19.68 -0.39
C PRO A 475 -17.85 20.73 -1.02
N ILE A 476 -17.17 20.34 -2.09
CA ILE A 476 -16.34 21.26 -2.88
C ILE A 476 -17.30 22.35 -3.36
N MET A 477 -17.19 23.54 -2.77
CA MET A 477 -17.90 24.70 -3.30
C MET A 477 -17.32 24.96 -4.70
N ALA A 478 -18.16 24.77 -5.72
CA ALA A 478 -17.84 25.20 -7.06
C ALA A 478 -17.45 26.69 -6.96
N GLN A 479 -16.22 27.00 -7.27
CA GLN A 479 -15.81 28.38 -7.49
C GLN A 479 -16.30 28.73 -8.89
N ASP A 480 -17.29 29.67 -8.93
CA ASP A 480 -17.80 30.32 -10.14
C ASP A 480 -16.67 31.02 -10.94
#